data_5e8e4913893368b2a910c827c8cd4480
#
_entry.id   5e8e4913893368b2a910c827c8cd4480
#
_cell.length_a   1.000
_cell.length_b   1.000
_cell.length_c   1.000
_cell.angle_alpha   90.00
_cell.angle_beta   90.00
_cell.angle_gamma   90.00
#
_symmetry.space_group_name_H-M   'P 1'
#
loop_
_entity.id
_entity.type
_entity.pdbx_description
1 polymer ?
#
loop_
_entity_poly.entity_id
_entity_poly.type
_entity_poly.pdbx_seq_one_letter_code
_entity_poly.pdbx_strand_id
1 'polypeptide(L)'
;MVGCNKNRKIMNRVKRKYIYWKDILERRHVGLQATKGHQVRIYNWSRVYSPDLWLVNFIEKRGLLIGKPKLKIGLYSIFAPDWLTVFDDCDLRIFVARENLHKPGMKRWEHQFLNDNRFQLSIGFDNLEHDQYLRIPFWMTWNTFQPTDTYKEIKERVLHMNNPLNHSYDNRKFACFLCSHSDPGRQHLYDRLSSIDRVDCDGRGMHNNDTLRMIHKDNKLSYLRDYRFNLTPENSNDPYYCTEKLMEAFQAGTVPIYFGCNNNPEPDVINSKAIVFIMQAEIPENQLKLISELNSSKDSYMEFATQPCLLPDAENVIWGYYEQLEDKLKE
;
A
#
# COMPACT_ATOMS: atom_id res chain seq x y z
N MET A 1 -45.39 28.28 -10.03
CA MET A 1 -44.35 27.63 -9.18
C MET A 1 -43.62 26.46 -9.83
N VAL A 2 -44.01 25.94 -10.98
CA VAL A 2 -43.37 24.78 -11.64
C VAL A 2 -42.04 25.12 -12.35
N GLY A 3 -41.87 26.35 -12.82
CA GLY A 3 -40.67 26.77 -13.56
C GLY A 3 -39.40 26.92 -12.71
N CYS A 4 -39.52 27.33 -11.44
CA CYS A 4 -38.40 27.58 -10.55
C CYS A 4 -37.66 26.28 -10.12
N ASN A 5 -38.42 25.18 -9.99
CA ASN A 5 -37.90 23.89 -9.59
C ASN A 5 -37.11 23.18 -10.72
N LYS A 6 -37.51 23.42 -11.99
CA LYS A 6 -36.83 22.85 -13.16
C LYS A 6 -35.48 23.49 -13.41
N ASN A 7 -35.39 24.81 -13.28
CA ASN A 7 -34.13 25.56 -13.43
C ASN A 7 -33.13 25.24 -12.32
N ARG A 8 -33.61 25.04 -11.08
CA ARG A 8 -32.74 24.61 -9.95
C ARG A 8 -32.19 23.21 -10.14
N LYS A 9 -32.98 22.27 -10.70
CA LYS A 9 -32.52 20.92 -11.04
C LYS A 9 -31.48 20.93 -12.17
N ILE A 10 -31.69 21.75 -13.20
CA ILE A 10 -30.76 21.90 -14.33
C ILE A 10 -29.43 22.51 -13.85
N MET A 11 -29.48 23.59 -13.06
CA MET A 11 -28.31 24.26 -12.50
C MET A 11 -27.51 23.33 -11.61
N ASN A 12 -28.17 22.51 -10.77
CA ASN A 12 -27.49 21.50 -9.95
C ASN A 12 -26.85 20.40 -10.81
N ARG A 13 -27.45 20.01 -11.93
CA ARG A 13 -26.86 19.02 -12.86
C ARG A 13 -25.64 19.58 -13.57
N VAL A 14 -25.67 20.83 -14.03
CA VAL A 14 -24.52 21.52 -14.64
C VAL A 14 -23.39 21.67 -13.65
N LYS A 15 -23.68 22.10 -12.42
CA LYS A 15 -22.69 22.25 -11.35
C LYS A 15 -22.03 20.91 -11.01
N ARG A 16 -22.82 19.82 -10.92
CA ARG A 16 -22.27 18.45 -10.68
C ARG A 16 -21.36 18.00 -11.82
N LYS A 17 -21.74 18.24 -13.08
CA LYS A 17 -20.91 17.92 -14.23
C LYS A 17 -19.61 18.72 -14.22
N TYR A 18 -19.68 20.01 -13.93
CA TYR A 18 -18.49 20.86 -13.83
C TYR A 18 -17.51 20.37 -12.76
N ILE A 19 -18.01 20.06 -11.54
CA ILE A 19 -17.19 19.53 -10.44
C ILE A 19 -16.56 18.20 -10.85
N TYR A 20 -17.30 17.31 -11.49
CA TYR A 20 -16.80 16.02 -11.98
C TYR A 20 -15.67 16.19 -12.99
N TRP A 21 -15.85 17.03 -14.01
CA TRP A 21 -14.80 17.29 -15.01
C TRP A 21 -13.57 17.98 -14.42
N LYS A 22 -13.78 18.94 -13.54
CA LYS A 22 -12.70 19.60 -12.83
C LYS A 22 -11.87 18.59 -12.03
N ASP A 23 -12.50 17.70 -11.29
CA ASP A 23 -11.82 16.65 -10.53
C ASP A 23 -10.99 15.71 -11.43
N ILE A 24 -11.55 15.29 -12.56
CA ILE A 24 -10.84 14.45 -13.54
C ILE A 24 -9.60 15.17 -14.08
N LEU A 25 -9.75 16.43 -14.49
CA LEU A 25 -8.64 17.21 -15.05
C LEU A 25 -7.53 17.47 -14.02
N GLU A 26 -7.90 17.73 -12.78
CA GLU A 26 -6.93 17.90 -11.69
C GLU A 26 -6.16 16.60 -11.41
N ARG A 27 -6.83 15.46 -11.35
CA ARG A 27 -6.18 14.14 -11.16
C ARG A 27 -5.24 13.80 -12.32
N ARG A 28 -5.66 14.13 -13.55
CA ARG A 28 -4.83 13.97 -14.73
C ARG A 28 -3.61 14.90 -14.68
N HIS A 29 -3.80 16.15 -14.31
CA HIS A 29 -2.73 17.13 -14.17
C HIS A 29 -1.68 16.68 -13.14
N VAL A 30 -2.09 16.20 -11.97
CA VAL A 30 -1.17 15.70 -10.93
C VAL A 30 -0.24 14.60 -11.46
N GLY A 31 -0.78 13.60 -12.12
CA GLY A 31 0.02 12.50 -12.68
C GLY A 31 0.99 12.97 -13.77
N LEU A 32 0.47 13.78 -14.72
CA LEU A 32 1.26 14.30 -15.83
C LEU A 32 2.38 15.25 -15.37
N GLN A 33 2.15 16.07 -14.36
CA GLN A 33 3.20 16.95 -13.81
C GLN A 33 4.29 16.16 -13.10
N ALA A 34 3.92 15.15 -12.30
CA ALA A 34 4.89 14.31 -11.60
C ALA A 34 5.80 13.52 -12.56
N THR A 35 5.31 13.21 -13.77
CA THR A 35 6.07 12.49 -14.81
C THR A 35 6.46 13.38 -15.98
N LYS A 36 6.54 14.71 -15.78
CA LYS A 36 7.00 15.62 -16.83
C LYS A 36 8.45 15.34 -17.19
N GLY A 37 8.71 15.10 -18.46
CA GLY A 37 10.04 14.77 -18.97
C GLY A 37 10.38 13.26 -18.94
N HIS A 38 9.54 12.44 -18.32
CA HIS A 38 9.66 10.97 -18.39
C HIS A 38 9.04 10.43 -19.68
N GLN A 39 9.57 9.33 -20.17
CA GLN A 39 9.01 8.57 -21.29
C GLN A 39 7.79 7.76 -20.84
N VAL A 40 7.80 7.31 -19.59
CA VAL A 40 6.65 6.70 -18.90
C VAL A 40 5.82 7.77 -18.22
N ARG A 41 4.54 7.90 -18.59
CA ARG A 41 3.66 8.95 -18.12
C ARG A 41 2.51 8.41 -17.28
N ILE A 42 2.23 9.05 -16.14
CA ILE A 42 1.05 8.76 -15.32
C ILE A 42 -0.08 9.67 -15.78
N TYR A 43 -1.15 9.10 -16.32
CA TYR A 43 -2.27 9.87 -16.88
C TYR A 43 -3.37 10.22 -15.89
N ASN A 44 -3.36 9.61 -14.70
CA ASN A 44 -4.32 9.96 -13.62
C ASN A 44 -3.76 9.55 -12.26
N TRP A 45 -3.97 10.39 -11.26
CA TRP A 45 -3.57 10.11 -9.89
C TRP A 45 -4.49 10.77 -8.86
N SER A 46 -4.34 10.39 -7.59
CA SER A 46 -5.00 11.04 -6.48
C SER A 46 -4.55 12.49 -6.32
N ARG A 47 -5.45 13.38 -5.93
CA ARG A 47 -5.11 14.77 -5.57
C ARG A 47 -4.52 14.89 -4.16
N VAL A 48 -4.68 13.87 -3.35
CA VAL A 48 -4.31 13.88 -1.92
C VAL A 48 -2.94 13.28 -1.68
N TYR A 49 -2.57 12.29 -2.49
CA TYR A 49 -1.31 11.56 -2.36
C TYR A 49 -0.37 11.87 -3.52
N SER A 50 0.91 11.96 -3.22
CA SER A 50 1.95 12.07 -4.25
C SER A 50 1.90 10.86 -5.19
N PRO A 51 2.10 11.06 -6.50
CA PRO A 51 2.19 9.96 -7.44
C PRO A 51 3.32 8.99 -7.08
N ASP A 52 2.98 7.71 -7.10
CA ASP A 52 3.95 6.64 -6.95
C ASP A 52 4.75 6.48 -8.25
N LEU A 53 6.03 6.77 -8.19
CA LEU A 53 6.95 6.67 -9.31
C LEU A 53 7.71 5.34 -9.37
N TRP A 54 7.36 4.36 -8.53
CA TRP A 54 8.09 3.10 -8.48
C TRP A 54 8.14 2.41 -9.85
N LEU A 55 7.00 2.23 -10.51
CA LEU A 55 6.93 1.58 -11.82
C LEU A 55 7.56 2.44 -12.93
N VAL A 56 7.42 3.77 -12.87
CA VAL A 56 8.12 4.69 -13.79
C VAL A 56 9.63 4.48 -13.69
N ASN A 57 10.16 4.51 -12.49
CA ASN A 57 11.58 4.32 -12.24
C ASN A 57 12.05 2.89 -12.56
N PHE A 58 11.21 1.88 -12.34
CA PHE A 58 11.52 0.51 -12.72
C PHE A 58 11.74 0.40 -14.24
N ILE A 59 10.81 0.90 -15.03
CA ILE A 59 10.87 0.82 -16.49
C ILE A 59 12.06 1.62 -17.02
N GLU A 60 12.25 2.85 -16.57
CA GLU A 60 13.27 3.75 -17.13
C GLU A 60 14.69 3.44 -16.65
N LYS A 61 14.87 3.20 -15.34
CA LYS A 61 16.20 3.04 -14.74
C LYS A 61 16.80 1.64 -14.90
N ARG A 62 15.96 0.63 -15.15
CA ARG A 62 16.45 -0.73 -15.48
C ARG A 62 16.76 -0.92 -16.96
N GLY A 63 16.68 0.14 -17.75
CA GLY A 63 17.08 0.12 -19.16
C GLY A 63 16.08 -0.56 -20.10
N LEU A 64 14.82 -0.75 -19.68
CA LEU A 64 13.79 -1.43 -20.49
C LEU A 64 13.40 -0.62 -21.74
N LEU A 65 13.79 0.65 -21.81
CA LEU A 65 13.53 1.55 -22.94
C LEU A 65 14.77 1.77 -23.84
N ILE A 66 15.88 1.09 -23.57
CA ILE A 66 17.09 1.20 -24.41
C ILE A 66 16.76 0.75 -25.84
N GLY A 67 17.11 1.58 -26.82
CA GLY A 67 16.77 1.34 -28.23
C GLY A 67 15.33 1.67 -28.63
N LYS A 68 14.49 2.09 -27.69
CA LYS A 68 13.09 2.45 -27.92
C LYS A 68 12.80 3.95 -27.58
N PRO A 69 13.54 4.94 -28.11
CA PRO A 69 13.46 6.34 -27.63
C PRO A 69 12.14 7.02 -27.95
N LYS A 70 11.31 6.46 -28.85
CA LYS A 70 10.00 7.01 -29.22
C LYS A 70 8.84 6.31 -28.55
N LEU A 71 9.06 5.18 -27.84
CA LEU A 71 8.00 4.42 -27.19
C LEU A 71 7.41 5.24 -26.03
N LYS A 72 6.11 5.49 -26.06
CA LYS A 72 5.36 6.21 -25.04
C LYS A 72 4.54 5.22 -24.24
N ILE A 73 4.80 5.15 -22.94
CA ILE A 73 4.07 4.28 -22.00
C ILE A 73 3.16 5.12 -21.12
N GLY A 74 1.88 4.76 -21.09
CA GLY A 74 0.88 5.37 -20.23
C GLY A 74 0.50 4.47 -19.05
N LEU A 75 0.62 4.99 -17.83
CA LEU A 75 0.14 4.33 -16.61
C LEU A 75 -1.21 4.91 -16.20
N TYR A 76 -2.15 4.03 -15.93
CA TYR A 76 -3.52 4.37 -15.57
C TYR A 76 -3.92 3.65 -14.29
N SER A 77 -4.66 4.35 -13.43
CA SER A 77 -5.19 3.77 -12.20
C SER A 77 -6.68 4.08 -12.05
N ILE A 78 -7.27 3.71 -10.95
CA ILE A 78 -8.69 3.90 -10.64
C ILE A 78 -9.14 5.38 -10.52
N PHE A 79 -8.24 6.34 -10.57
CA PHE A 79 -8.55 7.74 -10.25
C PHE A 79 -9.19 8.53 -11.38
N ALA A 80 -9.29 7.97 -12.59
CA ALA A 80 -10.04 8.58 -13.71
C ALA A 80 -10.81 7.54 -14.51
N PRO A 81 -11.82 7.94 -15.27
CA PRO A 81 -12.51 7.03 -16.17
C PRO A 81 -11.59 6.45 -17.24
N ASP A 82 -11.74 5.17 -17.51
CA ASP A 82 -10.98 4.40 -18.51
C ASP A 82 -11.13 4.92 -19.94
N TRP A 83 -12.30 5.43 -20.30
CA TRP A 83 -12.58 5.96 -21.64
C TRP A 83 -11.72 7.18 -22.01
N LEU A 84 -11.07 7.84 -21.04
CA LEU A 84 -10.12 8.92 -21.32
C LEU A 84 -8.88 8.46 -22.06
N THR A 85 -8.55 7.17 -22.02
CA THR A 85 -7.38 6.60 -22.71
C THR A 85 -7.39 6.83 -24.22
N VAL A 86 -8.57 7.00 -24.83
CA VAL A 86 -8.69 7.26 -26.26
C VAL A 86 -8.12 8.61 -26.70
N PHE A 87 -7.92 9.54 -25.76
CA PHE A 87 -7.34 10.86 -25.99
C PHE A 87 -5.84 10.94 -25.72
N ASP A 88 -5.23 9.84 -25.31
CA ASP A 88 -3.84 9.79 -24.90
C ASP A 88 -2.97 9.19 -26.01
N ASP A 89 -1.91 9.90 -26.33
CA ASP A 89 -0.90 9.50 -27.31
C ASP A 89 0.11 8.55 -26.63
N CYS A 90 -0.28 7.27 -26.49
CA CYS A 90 0.52 6.20 -25.92
C CYS A 90 0.55 4.98 -26.83
N ASP A 91 1.72 4.39 -26.96
CA ASP A 91 1.91 3.14 -27.69
C ASP A 91 1.55 1.94 -26.81
N LEU A 92 1.87 2.00 -25.52
CA LEU A 92 1.58 0.97 -24.54
C LEU A 92 0.80 1.58 -23.37
N ARG A 93 -0.31 0.96 -22.99
CA ARG A 93 -1.14 1.36 -21.84
C ARG A 93 -1.14 0.27 -20.81
N ILE A 94 -0.75 0.64 -19.58
CA ILE A 94 -0.69 -0.26 -18.43
C ILE A 94 -1.68 0.23 -17.39
N PHE A 95 -2.63 -0.61 -17.01
CA PHE A 95 -3.49 -0.36 -15.84
C PHE A 95 -2.75 -0.81 -14.58
N VAL A 96 -2.76 0.01 -13.54
CA VAL A 96 -2.13 -0.30 -12.26
C VAL A 96 -3.16 -0.17 -11.15
N ALA A 97 -3.59 -1.29 -10.58
CA ALA A 97 -4.46 -1.30 -9.42
C ALA A 97 -3.69 -0.76 -8.19
N ARG A 98 -4.21 0.31 -7.59
CA ARG A 98 -3.61 0.95 -6.40
C ARG A 98 -4.58 0.98 -5.22
N GLU A 99 -5.56 0.10 -5.25
CA GLU A 99 -6.55 -0.07 -4.20
C GLU A 99 -7.18 -1.47 -4.34
N ASN A 100 -7.82 -1.95 -3.29
CA ASN A 100 -8.61 -3.17 -3.38
C ASN A 100 -9.80 -2.97 -4.33
N LEU A 101 -9.80 -3.69 -5.45
CA LEU A 101 -10.83 -3.58 -6.50
C LEU A 101 -12.12 -4.33 -6.16
N HIS A 102 -12.10 -5.23 -5.15
CA HIS A 102 -13.27 -6.00 -4.72
C HIS A 102 -14.19 -5.22 -3.78
N LYS A 103 -13.77 -4.03 -3.35
CA LYS A 103 -14.60 -3.16 -2.51
C LYS A 103 -15.91 -2.75 -3.19
N PRO A 104 -17.01 -2.61 -2.42
CA PRO A 104 -18.21 -1.97 -2.92
C PRO A 104 -17.90 -0.60 -3.54
N GLY A 105 -18.35 -0.35 -4.75
CA GLY A 105 -18.08 0.88 -5.51
C GLY A 105 -16.89 0.82 -6.46
N MET A 106 -16.05 -0.22 -6.39
CA MET A 106 -14.95 -0.46 -7.31
C MET A 106 -15.30 -1.43 -8.46
N LYS A 107 -16.53 -1.90 -8.55
CA LYS A 107 -17.00 -2.91 -9.54
C LYS A 107 -16.58 -2.66 -10.99
N ARG A 108 -16.50 -1.40 -11.41
CA ARG A 108 -16.09 -1.05 -12.79
C ARG A 108 -14.60 -1.40 -13.08
N TRP A 109 -13.80 -1.61 -12.04
CA TRP A 109 -12.38 -1.92 -12.12
C TRP A 109 -12.08 -3.39 -11.83
N GLU A 110 -13.09 -4.16 -11.40
CA GLU A 110 -12.96 -5.54 -10.93
C GLU A 110 -12.33 -6.46 -11.98
N HIS A 111 -12.65 -6.23 -13.26
CA HIS A 111 -12.08 -7.01 -14.37
C HIS A 111 -10.68 -6.55 -14.80
N GLN A 112 -10.12 -5.52 -14.18
CA GLN A 112 -8.75 -5.03 -14.41
C GLN A 112 -8.40 -4.84 -15.91
N PHE A 113 -9.41 -4.55 -16.73
CA PHE A 113 -9.30 -4.41 -18.20
C PHE A 113 -8.74 -5.64 -18.94
N LEU A 114 -8.87 -6.83 -18.37
CA LEU A 114 -8.52 -8.07 -19.04
C LEU A 114 -9.37 -8.24 -20.30
N ASN A 115 -8.75 -8.68 -21.40
CA ASN A 115 -9.34 -8.75 -22.75
C ASN A 115 -9.79 -7.38 -23.32
N ASP A 116 -9.31 -6.28 -22.79
CA ASP A 116 -9.55 -4.95 -23.34
C ASP A 116 -8.37 -4.49 -24.19
N ASN A 117 -8.56 -4.36 -25.49
CA ASN A 117 -7.50 -3.98 -26.45
C ASN A 117 -6.89 -2.60 -26.21
N ARG A 118 -7.51 -1.78 -25.38
CA ARG A 118 -6.95 -0.48 -24.97
C ARG A 118 -5.79 -0.59 -24.00
N PHE A 119 -5.73 -1.69 -23.25
CA PHE A 119 -4.68 -1.97 -22.27
C PHE A 119 -3.93 -3.22 -22.70
N GLN A 120 -2.64 -3.15 -22.73
CA GLN A 120 -1.76 -4.27 -23.05
C GLN A 120 -1.36 -5.05 -21.80
N LEU A 121 -1.36 -4.38 -20.63
CA LEU A 121 -1.00 -4.99 -19.36
C LEU A 121 -1.85 -4.41 -18.23
N SER A 122 -2.26 -5.26 -17.30
CA SER A 122 -2.83 -4.91 -16.02
C SER A 122 -1.94 -5.41 -14.89
N ILE A 123 -1.62 -4.54 -13.93
CA ILE A 123 -0.81 -4.87 -12.76
C ILE A 123 -1.66 -4.71 -11.52
N GLY A 124 -1.72 -5.74 -10.68
CA GLY A 124 -2.50 -5.75 -9.45
C GLY A 124 -1.95 -6.72 -8.41
N PHE A 125 -2.68 -6.87 -7.30
CA PHE A 125 -2.29 -7.74 -6.19
C PHE A 125 -2.93 -9.13 -6.26
N ASP A 126 -3.99 -9.29 -7.07
CA ASP A 126 -4.72 -10.55 -7.18
C ASP A 126 -3.85 -11.66 -7.77
N ASN A 127 -4.12 -12.90 -7.39
CA ASN A 127 -3.49 -14.07 -8.00
C ASN A 127 -4.35 -14.56 -9.18
N LEU A 128 -4.17 -13.93 -10.34
CA LEU A 128 -4.89 -14.23 -11.58
C LEU A 128 -3.94 -14.80 -12.62
N GLU A 129 -4.38 -15.85 -13.29
CA GLU A 129 -3.69 -16.43 -14.45
C GLU A 129 -4.32 -15.86 -15.74
N HIS A 130 -3.66 -14.88 -16.34
CA HIS A 130 -4.11 -14.25 -17.58
C HIS A 130 -2.93 -13.57 -18.30
N ASP A 131 -2.87 -13.67 -19.63
CA ASP A 131 -1.75 -13.14 -20.44
C ASP A 131 -1.55 -11.62 -20.31
N GLN A 132 -2.64 -10.88 -20.13
CA GLN A 132 -2.62 -9.42 -19.91
C GLN A 132 -2.50 -9.01 -18.45
N TYR A 133 -2.21 -9.94 -17.54
CA TYR A 133 -2.14 -9.64 -16.12
C TYR A 133 -0.80 -10.03 -15.52
N LEU A 134 -0.31 -9.21 -14.61
CA LEU A 134 0.83 -9.53 -13.79
C LEU A 134 0.54 -9.18 -12.32
N ARG A 135 0.72 -10.14 -11.44
CA ARG A 135 0.68 -9.90 -10.00
C ARG A 135 1.95 -9.22 -9.53
N ILE A 136 1.79 -8.01 -8.99
CA ILE A 136 2.86 -7.29 -8.27
C ILE A 136 2.26 -6.83 -6.93
N PRO A 137 2.70 -7.40 -5.79
CA PRO A 137 2.17 -7.07 -4.48
C PRO A 137 2.36 -5.60 -4.12
N PHE A 138 1.36 -4.97 -3.44
CA PHE A 138 1.45 -3.56 -3.09
C PHE A 138 2.57 -3.25 -2.10
N TRP A 139 2.82 -4.12 -1.13
CA TRP A 139 3.91 -3.95 -0.17
C TRP A 139 5.28 -3.85 -0.84
N MET A 140 5.47 -4.49 -2.00
CA MET A 140 6.72 -4.48 -2.73
C MET A 140 7.02 -3.11 -3.35
N THR A 141 6.00 -2.47 -3.93
CA THR A 141 6.16 -1.24 -4.72
C THR A 141 6.05 0.04 -3.89
N TRP A 142 5.92 -0.06 -2.59
CA TRP A 142 5.86 1.12 -1.73
C TRP A 142 7.23 1.50 -1.20
N ASN A 143 7.70 1.63 -0.20
CA ASN A 143 9.04 2.13 0.18
C ASN A 143 10.03 1.04 0.57
N THR A 144 9.57 -0.21 0.71
CA THR A 144 10.38 -1.31 1.25
C THR A 144 11.44 -1.77 0.26
N PHE A 145 11.05 -1.97 -0.98
CA PHE A 145 11.95 -2.40 -2.06
C PHE A 145 12.02 -1.32 -3.13
N GLN A 146 13.23 -1.03 -3.62
CA GLN A 146 13.45 0.02 -4.61
C GLN A 146 13.31 -0.54 -6.03
N PRO A 147 12.83 0.23 -6.98
CA PRO A 147 12.66 -0.23 -8.37
C PRO A 147 13.98 -0.66 -9.03
N THR A 148 15.10 -0.19 -8.53
CA THR A 148 16.46 -0.48 -9.03
C THR A 148 17.20 -1.51 -8.21
N ASP A 149 16.60 -2.06 -7.15
CA ASP A 149 17.26 -3.05 -6.31
C ASP A 149 17.73 -4.25 -7.15
N THR A 150 18.95 -4.65 -6.94
CA THR A 150 19.52 -5.91 -7.42
C THR A 150 19.11 -7.07 -6.50
N TYR A 151 19.29 -8.30 -6.93
CA TYR A 151 19.08 -9.47 -6.07
C TYR A 151 19.85 -9.38 -4.75
N LYS A 152 21.09 -8.89 -4.80
CA LYS A 152 21.91 -8.69 -3.60
C LYS A 152 21.29 -7.70 -2.63
N GLU A 153 20.80 -6.56 -3.12
CA GLU A 153 20.18 -5.54 -2.28
C GLU A 153 18.86 -6.02 -1.69
N ILE A 154 18.06 -6.79 -2.45
CA ILE A 154 16.85 -7.45 -1.93
C ILE A 154 17.23 -8.40 -0.78
N LYS A 155 18.24 -9.24 -0.99
CA LYS A 155 18.73 -10.15 0.06
C LYS A 155 19.22 -9.40 1.31
N GLU A 156 19.95 -8.32 1.14
CA GLU A 156 20.39 -7.46 2.24
C GLU A 156 19.21 -6.87 3.02
N ARG A 157 18.11 -6.45 2.33
CA ARG A 157 16.90 -5.96 2.98
C ARG A 157 16.17 -7.06 3.76
N VAL A 158 16.07 -8.27 3.19
CA VAL A 158 15.49 -9.44 3.88
C VAL A 158 16.28 -9.76 5.14
N LEU A 159 17.61 -9.84 5.04
CA LEU A 159 18.48 -10.08 6.18
C LEU A 159 18.39 -8.98 7.23
N HIS A 160 18.27 -7.72 6.79
CA HIS A 160 18.08 -6.60 7.72
C HIS A 160 16.76 -6.72 8.49
N MET A 161 15.65 -7.02 7.83
CA MET A 161 14.35 -7.18 8.49
C MET A 161 14.34 -8.38 9.47
N ASN A 162 15.03 -9.45 9.14
CA ASN A 162 15.17 -10.64 9.99
C ASN A 162 16.21 -10.50 11.11
N ASN A 163 16.88 -9.34 11.21
CA ASN A 163 17.91 -9.16 12.23
C ASN A 163 17.29 -8.96 13.62
N PRO A 164 17.54 -9.88 14.58
CA PRO A 164 16.98 -9.78 15.93
C PRO A 164 17.44 -8.50 16.67
N LEU A 165 18.55 -7.89 16.27
CA LEU A 165 19.05 -6.63 16.87
C LEU A 165 18.19 -5.41 16.53
N ASN A 166 17.23 -5.53 15.61
CA ASN A 166 16.26 -4.47 15.34
C ASN A 166 15.21 -4.32 16.44
N HIS A 167 15.11 -5.27 17.36
CA HIS A 167 14.13 -5.28 18.43
C HIS A 167 14.72 -4.81 19.75
N SER A 168 13.93 -4.07 20.53
CA SER A 168 14.31 -3.63 21.88
C SER A 168 13.05 -3.53 22.74
N TYR A 169 13.15 -3.96 23.99
CA TYR A 169 12.06 -3.83 24.96
C TYR A 169 12.18 -2.54 25.77
N ASP A 170 13.35 -2.29 26.38
CA ASP A 170 13.53 -1.26 27.42
C ASP A 170 13.44 0.17 26.90
N ASN A 171 13.84 0.40 25.62
CA ASN A 171 13.90 1.73 25.02
C ASN A 171 12.72 2.06 24.13
N ARG A 172 11.65 1.23 24.14
CA ARG A 172 10.48 1.42 23.29
C ARG A 172 9.22 1.58 24.12
N LYS A 173 8.36 2.49 23.69
CA LYS A 173 7.00 2.65 24.18
C LYS A 173 6.15 1.44 23.80
N PHE A 174 4.96 1.35 24.41
CA PHE A 174 4.07 0.22 24.17
C PHE A 174 3.66 0.09 22.71
N ALA A 175 2.77 0.93 22.22
CA ALA A 175 2.20 0.76 20.88
C ALA A 175 1.93 2.10 20.18
N CYS A 176 1.90 2.05 18.85
CA CYS A 176 1.41 3.15 18.02
C CYS A 176 0.36 2.69 17.02
N PHE A 177 -0.46 3.66 16.56
CA PHE A 177 -1.47 3.46 15.52
C PHE A 177 -1.50 4.66 14.57
N LEU A 178 -1.02 4.47 13.35
CA LEU A 178 -1.06 5.51 12.31
C LEU A 178 -2.15 5.20 11.27
N CYS A 179 -3.23 5.97 11.28
CA CYS A 179 -4.29 5.82 10.29
C CYS A 179 -4.70 7.17 9.66
N SER A 180 -5.05 7.14 8.37
CA SER A 180 -5.48 8.33 7.62
C SER A 180 -6.96 8.65 7.84
N HIS A 181 -7.76 7.66 8.21
CA HIS A 181 -9.20 7.76 8.42
C HIS A 181 -9.57 7.05 9.71
N SER A 182 -10.47 7.63 10.47
CA SER A 182 -11.11 7.00 11.63
C SER A 182 -12.47 6.44 11.22
N ASP A 183 -12.81 5.30 11.78
CA ASP A 183 -14.11 4.67 11.72
C ASP A 183 -14.39 3.93 13.04
N PRO A 184 -15.64 3.52 13.33
CA PRO A 184 -15.97 2.87 14.59
C PRO A 184 -15.16 1.61 14.89
N GLY A 185 -14.78 0.83 13.86
CA GLY A 185 -13.96 -0.38 14.05
C GLY A 185 -12.54 -0.04 14.48
N ARG A 186 -11.91 0.94 13.86
CA ARG A 186 -10.58 1.44 14.25
C ARG A 186 -10.56 2.06 15.63
N GLN A 187 -11.62 2.81 15.97
CA GLN A 187 -11.77 3.34 17.32
C GLN A 187 -11.86 2.20 18.35
N HIS A 188 -12.64 1.16 18.06
CA HIS A 188 -12.74 0.01 18.95
C HIS A 188 -11.42 -0.73 19.15
N LEU A 189 -10.65 -0.95 18.06
CA LEU A 189 -9.31 -1.53 18.15
C LEU A 189 -8.38 -0.70 19.04
N TYR A 190 -8.40 0.62 18.86
CA TYR A 190 -7.63 1.55 19.68
C TYR A 190 -8.04 1.46 21.17
N ASP A 191 -9.34 1.51 21.46
CA ASP A 191 -9.86 1.47 22.84
C ASP A 191 -9.48 0.14 23.53
N ARG A 192 -9.59 -0.98 22.82
CA ARG A 192 -9.20 -2.30 23.32
C ARG A 192 -7.69 -2.37 23.60
N LEU A 193 -6.86 -1.91 22.69
CA LEU A 193 -5.41 -1.92 22.87
C LEU A 193 -4.99 -0.95 24.01
N SER A 194 -5.64 0.21 24.11
CA SER A 194 -5.39 1.22 25.14
C SER A 194 -5.81 0.75 26.54
N SER A 195 -6.56 -0.35 26.66
CA SER A 195 -6.85 -0.96 27.99
C SER A 195 -5.63 -1.66 28.60
N ILE A 196 -4.59 -1.95 27.80
CA ILE A 196 -3.32 -2.54 28.27
C ILE A 196 -2.36 -1.44 28.72
N ASP A 197 -2.09 -0.48 27.82
CA ASP A 197 -1.17 0.63 28.05
C ASP A 197 -1.42 1.72 27.00
N ARG A 198 -0.71 2.86 27.11
CA ARG A 198 -0.87 4.01 26.22
C ARG A 198 -0.54 3.66 24.78
N VAL A 199 -1.47 3.94 23.87
CA VAL A 199 -1.30 3.87 22.41
C VAL A 199 -1.16 5.28 21.83
N ASP A 200 -0.02 5.57 21.19
CA ASP A 200 0.22 6.85 20.53
C ASP A 200 -0.36 6.85 19.12
N CYS A 201 -1.10 7.91 18.77
CA CYS A 201 -1.72 8.12 17.47
C CYS A 201 -1.29 9.47 16.90
N ASP A 202 -0.53 9.46 15.80
CA ASP A 202 -0.07 10.66 15.09
C ASP A 202 -0.67 10.77 13.67
N GLY A 203 -1.66 9.92 13.37
CA GLY A 203 -2.34 9.91 12.09
C GLY A 203 -3.40 11.00 11.95
N ARG A 204 -3.81 11.31 10.73
CA ARG A 204 -4.91 12.25 10.47
C ARG A 204 -6.28 11.74 10.93
N GLY A 205 -6.46 10.42 10.94
CA GLY A 205 -7.72 9.80 11.35
C GLY A 205 -7.88 9.69 12.86
N MET A 206 -6.77 9.50 13.57
CA MET A 206 -6.71 9.47 15.03
C MET A 206 -5.44 10.19 15.47
N HIS A 207 -5.57 11.08 16.46
CA HIS A 207 -4.49 11.97 16.85
C HIS A 207 -4.54 12.26 18.36
N ASN A 208 -3.47 11.89 19.07
CA ASN A 208 -3.27 12.20 20.48
C ASN A 208 -1.84 12.59 20.82
N ASN A 209 -1.00 12.75 19.78
CA ASN A 209 0.43 12.99 19.88
C ASN A 209 0.94 13.68 18.60
N ASP A 210 2.01 14.47 18.67
CA ASP A 210 2.65 15.19 17.55
C ASP A 210 4.09 14.71 17.28
N THR A 211 4.49 13.60 17.85
CA THR A 211 5.88 13.12 17.84
C THR A 211 6.37 12.81 16.43
N LEU A 212 5.51 12.23 15.57
CA LEU A 212 5.83 11.95 14.18
C LEU A 212 6.32 13.22 13.45
N ARG A 213 5.59 14.31 13.59
CA ARG A 213 5.93 15.58 12.93
C ARG A 213 7.07 16.32 13.64
N MET A 214 6.96 16.47 14.96
CA MET A 214 7.85 17.36 15.74
C MET A 214 9.25 16.76 15.91
N ILE A 215 9.34 15.46 16.14
CA ILE A 215 10.59 14.76 16.42
C ILE A 215 11.10 14.05 15.17
N HIS A 216 10.26 13.24 14.53
CA HIS A 216 10.66 12.39 13.41
C HIS A 216 10.57 13.05 12.03
N LYS A 217 10.10 14.34 11.94
CA LYS A 217 10.03 15.10 10.69
C LYS A 217 9.26 14.35 9.59
N ASP A 218 8.15 13.75 9.96
CA ASP A 218 7.29 12.91 9.11
C ASP A 218 7.96 11.61 8.59
N ASN A 219 9.10 11.22 9.15
CA ASN A 219 9.71 9.93 8.85
C ASN A 219 9.02 8.81 9.64
N LYS A 220 8.11 8.11 8.96
CA LYS A 220 7.29 7.06 9.54
C LYS A 220 8.10 5.91 10.13
N LEU A 221 9.13 5.43 9.44
CA LEU A 221 9.95 4.31 9.94
C LEU A 221 10.72 4.71 11.20
N SER A 222 11.25 5.93 11.25
CA SER A 222 11.90 6.46 12.45
C SER A 222 10.93 6.53 13.63
N TYR A 223 9.69 6.98 13.39
CA TYR A 223 8.65 7.02 14.41
C TYR A 223 8.26 5.62 14.91
N LEU A 224 8.04 4.67 14.00
CA LEU A 224 7.65 3.30 14.38
C LEU A 224 8.70 2.62 15.27
N ARG A 225 9.99 2.92 15.09
CA ARG A 225 11.09 2.36 15.91
C ARG A 225 11.00 2.71 17.40
N ASP A 226 10.22 3.71 17.78
CA ASP A 226 10.03 4.07 19.18
C ASP A 226 9.03 3.15 19.91
N TYR A 227 8.40 2.20 19.20
CA TYR A 227 7.33 1.37 19.74
C TYR A 227 7.64 -0.12 19.65
N ARG A 228 7.14 -0.88 20.64
CA ARG A 228 7.19 -2.35 20.64
C ARG A 228 6.18 -2.93 19.66
N PHE A 229 4.98 -2.35 19.61
CA PHE A 229 3.88 -2.82 18.78
C PHE A 229 3.43 -1.75 17.81
N ASN A 230 3.01 -2.17 16.62
CA ASN A 230 2.35 -1.31 15.64
C ASN A 230 0.98 -1.92 15.25
N LEU A 231 -0.11 -1.20 15.53
CA LEU A 231 -1.45 -1.60 15.10
C LEU A 231 -1.61 -1.31 13.61
N THR A 232 -1.70 -2.37 12.80
CA THR A 232 -1.60 -2.31 11.34
C THR A 232 -2.76 -2.99 10.60
N PRO A 233 -4.04 -2.65 10.89
CA PRO A 233 -5.15 -3.23 10.16
C PRO A 233 -5.18 -2.72 8.71
N GLU A 234 -5.40 -3.64 7.76
CA GLU A 234 -5.71 -3.24 6.39
C GLU A 234 -7.08 -2.57 6.27
N ASN A 235 -7.29 -1.85 5.17
CA ASN A 235 -8.56 -1.16 4.93
C ASN A 235 -9.71 -2.12 4.58
N SER A 236 -9.38 -3.34 4.19
CA SER A 236 -10.31 -4.42 3.83
C SER A 236 -9.61 -5.76 3.94
N ASN A 237 -10.41 -6.81 4.04
CA ASN A 237 -9.90 -8.17 4.09
C ASN A 237 -10.17 -8.87 2.76
N ASP A 238 -9.13 -9.03 1.96
CA ASP A 238 -9.15 -9.81 0.74
C ASP A 238 -7.85 -10.62 0.62
N PRO A 239 -7.90 -11.82 0.04
CA PRO A 239 -6.70 -12.58 -0.24
C PRO A 239 -5.70 -11.73 -1.03
N TYR A 240 -4.42 -11.83 -0.70
CA TYR A 240 -3.31 -11.10 -1.36
C TYR A 240 -3.35 -9.56 -1.23
N TYR A 241 -4.36 -8.96 -0.58
CA TYR A 241 -4.39 -7.51 -0.33
C TYR A 241 -3.55 -7.15 0.90
N CYS A 242 -2.24 -7.24 0.75
CA CYS A 242 -1.24 -6.82 1.71
C CYS A 242 -0.61 -5.50 1.25
N THR A 243 -0.67 -4.47 2.09
CA THR A 243 -0.09 -3.17 1.76
C THR A 243 1.24 -2.94 2.51
N GLU A 244 1.77 -1.73 2.42
CA GLU A 244 3.02 -1.33 3.06
C GLU A 244 3.06 -1.50 4.58
N LYS A 245 1.89 -1.52 5.24
CA LYS A 245 1.79 -1.42 6.70
C LYS A 245 2.54 -2.52 7.45
N LEU A 246 2.39 -3.75 6.98
CA LEU A 246 3.03 -4.91 7.59
C LEU A 246 4.55 -4.88 7.39
N MET A 247 5.00 -4.55 6.18
CA MET A 247 6.42 -4.44 5.87
C MET A 247 7.11 -3.28 6.60
N GLU A 248 6.42 -2.16 6.76
CA GLU A 248 6.95 -1.03 7.54
C GLU A 248 7.10 -1.39 9.03
N ALA A 249 6.19 -2.19 9.60
CA ALA A 249 6.33 -2.70 10.96
C ALA A 249 7.59 -3.59 11.07
N PHE A 250 7.80 -4.49 10.15
CA PHE A 250 9.02 -5.33 10.12
C PHE A 250 10.30 -4.53 9.94
N GLN A 251 10.31 -3.56 9.02
CA GLN A 251 11.47 -2.67 8.84
C GLN A 251 11.80 -1.83 10.07
N ALA A 252 10.80 -1.48 10.86
CA ALA A 252 10.99 -0.74 12.10
C ALA A 252 11.37 -1.64 13.27
N GLY A 253 11.30 -2.98 13.11
CA GLY A 253 11.51 -3.95 14.19
C GLY A 253 10.42 -3.83 15.27
N THR A 254 9.17 -3.53 14.89
CA THR A 254 7.99 -3.57 15.75
C THR A 254 7.24 -4.88 15.54
N VAL A 255 6.57 -5.37 16.56
CA VAL A 255 5.64 -6.50 16.42
C VAL A 255 4.33 -5.96 15.83
N PRO A 256 3.92 -6.42 14.63
CA PRO A 256 2.66 -6.00 14.03
C PRO A 256 1.46 -6.65 14.74
N ILE A 257 0.46 -5.84 15.08
CA ILE A 257 -0.88 -6.29 15.44
C ILE A 257 -1.72 -6.10 14.18
N TYR A 258 -1.98 -7.18 13.45
CA TYR A 258 -2.40 -7.13 12.05
C TYR A 258 -3.76 -7.76 11.79
N PHE A 259 -4.50 -7.13 10.88
CA PHE A 259 -5.70 -7.66 10.24
C PHE A 259 -5.60 -7.46 8.72
N GLY A 260 -5.85 -8.50 7.94
CA GLY A 260 -5.86 -8.48 6.48
C GLY A 260 -5.51 -9.84 5.89
N CYS A 261 -5.66 -9.99 4.58
CA CYS A 261 -5.27 -11.19 3.81
C CYS A 261 -5.81 -12.50 4.39
N ASN A 262 -7.02 -12.49 4.97
CA ASN A 262 -7.59 -13.66 5.68
C ASN A 262 -6.64 -14.23 6.75
N ASN A 263 -5.85 -13.38 7.39
CA ASN A 263 -4.79 -13.73 8.35
C ASN A 263 -3.72 -14.68 7.78
N ASN A 264 -3.50 -14.64 6.48
CA ASN A 264 -2.45 -15.38 5.79
C ASN A 264 -1.75 -14.47 4.74
N PRO A 265 -1.10 -13.37 5.17
CA PRO A 265 -0.44 -12.45 4.26
C PRO A 265 0.79 -13.10 3.63
N GLU A 266 0.86 -13.10 2.29
CA GLU A 266 2.03 -13.52 1.50
C GLU A 266 2.72 -14.81 2.04
N PRO A 267 2.05 -15.97 1.98
CA PRO A 267 2.48 -17.19 2.68
C PRO A 267 3.85 -17.73 2.24
N ASP A 268 4.33 -17.31 1.06
CA ASP A 268 5.65 -17.69 0.55
C ASP A 268 6.77 -16.71 0.94
N VAL A 269 6.42 -15.60 1.59
CA VAL A 269 7.36 -14.53 1.94
C VAL A 269 7.36 -14.24 3.44
N ILE A 270 6.19 -14.19 4.06
CA ILE A 270 6.00 -13.70 5.44
C ILE A 270 5.88 -14.86 6.42
N ASN A 271 6.62 -14.78 7.52
CA ASN A 271 6.47 -15.68 8.65
C ASN A 271 5.28 -15.25 9.53
N SER A 272 4.17 -15.94 9.42
CA SER A 272 2.96 -15.64 10.19
C SER A 272 3.15 -15.72 11.72
N LYS A 273 4.18 -16.42 12.21
CA LYS A 273 4.51 -16.52 13.64
C LYS A 273 5.04 -15.21 14.22
N ALA A 274 5.53 -14.29 13.39
CA ALA A 274 6.02 -12.98 13.80
C ALA A 274 4.90 -11.92 13.89
N ILE A 275 3.63 -12.32 13.80
CA ILE A 275 2.46 -11.43 13.72
C ILE A 275 1.45 -11.78 14.80
N VAL A 276 0.91 -10.77 15.47
CA VAL A 276 -0.29 -10.91 16.31
C VAL A 276 -1.52 -10.64 15.44
N PHE A 277 -2.24 -11.68 15.06
CA PHE A 277 -3.43 -11.55 14.22
C PHE A 277 -4.65 -11.14 15.02
N ILE A 278 -5.41 -10.18 14.47
CA ILE A 278 -6.68 -9.69 15.02
C ILE A 278 -7.81 -9.82 14.01
N MET A 279 -9.03 -9.46 14.40
CA MET A 279 -10.19 -9.38 13.52
C MET A 279 -10.41 -7.95 13.02
N GLN A 280 -11.30 -7.75 12.06
CA GLN A 280 -11.51 -6.46 11.36
C GLN A 280 -11.76 -5.27 12.29
N ALA A 281 -12.48 -5.48 13.36
CA ALA A 281 -12.84 -4.44 14.32
C ALA A 281 -12.78 -4.94 15.76
N GLU A 282 -11.99 -5.99 16.00
CA GLU A 282 -11.94 -6.65 17.30
C GLU A 282 -10.53 -7.22 17.56
N ILE A 283 -10.05 -7.07 18.77
CA ILE A 283 -8.92 -7.83 19.31
C ILE A 283 -9.50 -8.96 20.18
N PRO A 284 -9.43 -10.22 19.72
CA PRO A 284 -9.91 -11.35 20.50
C PRO A 284 -9.24 -11.41 21.87
N GLU A 285 -9.95 -11.90 22.89
CA GLU A 285 -9.49 -11.87 24.28
C GLU A 285 -8.16 -12.63 24.49
N ASN A 286 -7.97 -13.74 23.79
CA ASN A 286 -6.70 -14.48 23.82
C ASN A 286 -5.55 -13.67 23.22
N GLN A 287 -5.79 -12.87 22.16
CA GLN A 287 -4.79 -12.00 21.59
C GLN A 287 -4.49 -10.78 22.48
N LEU A 288 -5.53 -10.24 23.13
CA LEU A 288 -5.34 -9.16 24.10
C LEU A 288 -4.47 -9.61 25.28
N LYS A 289 -4.71 -10.85 25.78
CA LYS A 289 -3.88 -11.47 26.83
C LYS A 289 -2.43 -11.67 26.36
N LEU A 290 -2.23 -12.18 25.16
CA LEU A 290 -0.90 -12.33 24.58
C LEU A 290 -0.18 -10.98 24.50
N ILE A 291 -0.82 -9.93 23.96
CA ILE A 291 -0.22 -8.60 23.88
C ILE A 291 0.13 -8.07 25.28
N SER A 292 -0.76 -8.26 26.25
CA SER A 292 -0.52 -7.85 27.66
C SER A 292 0.67 -8.59 28.29
N GLU A 293 0.80 -9.90 28.02
CA GLU A 293 1.93 -10.72 28.47
C GLU A 293 3.24 -10.23 27.84
N LEU A 294 3.26 -10.07 26.54
CA LEU A 294 4.42 -9.54 25.82
C LEU A 294 4.80 -8.13 26.26
N ASN A 295 3.81 -7.30 26.64
CA ASN A 295 4.05 -5.95 27.14
C ASN A 295 4.66 -5.95 28.56
N SER A 296 4.32 -6.93 29.40
CA SER A 296 4.75 -6.99 30.80
C SER A 296 6.02 -7.80 31.04
N SER A 297 6.45 -8.63 30.08
CA SER A 297 7.60 -9.52 30.17
C SER A 297 8.60 -9.25 29.06
N LYS A 298 9.79 -8.79 29.40
CA LYS A 298 10.89 -8.59 28.46
C LYS A 298 11.28 -9.88 27.75
N ASP A 299 11.39 -10.96 28.49
CA ASP A 299 11.81 -12.25 27.94
C ASP A 299 10.77 -12.78 26.92
N SER A 300 9.49 -12.77 27.29
CA SER A 300 8.41 -13.17 26.40
C SER A 300 8.35 -12.28 25.14
N TYR A 301 8.50 -10.95 25.33
CA TYR A 301 8.53 -10.03 24.18
C TYR A 301 9.71 -10.33 23.24
N MET A 302 10.92 -10.47 23.77
CA MET A 302 12.11 -10.71 22.96
C MET A 302 12.03 -12.07 22.26
N GLU A 303 11.54 -13.12 22.93
CA GLU A 303 11.31 -14.41 22.30
C GLU A 303 10.35 -14.33 21.12
N PHE A 304 9.26 -13.57 21.26
CA PHE A 304 8.30 -13.36 20.18
C PHE A 304 8.87 -12.46 19.07
N ALA A 305 9.41 -11.30 19.43
CA ALA A 305 9.80 -10.25 18.50
C ALA A 305 11.04 -10.61 17.65
N THR A 306 11.95 -11.41 18.18
CA THR A 306 13.19 -11.79 17.46
C THR A 306 13.04 -12.96 16.49
N GLN A 307 11.83 -13.50 16.34
CA GLN A 307 11.56 -14.47 15.28
C GLN A 307 11.77 -13.82 13.91
N PRO A 308 12.35 -14.54 12.93
CA PRO A 308 12.44 -14.03 11.58
C PRO A 308 11.04 -13.63 11.06
N CYS A 309 10.90 -12.39 10.60
CA CYS A 309 9.62 -11.91 10.07
C CYS A 309 9.37 -12.34 8.60
N LEU A 310 10.43 -12.65 7.87
CA LEU A 310 10.38 -13.20 6.53
C LEU A 310 10.91 -14.63 6.53
N LEU A 311 10.29 -15.45 5.68
CA LEU A 311 10.64 -16.87 5.52
C LEU A 311 12.03 -17.05 4.91
N PRO A 312 12.69 -18.20 5.09
CA PRO A 312 13.86 -18.58 4.31
C PRO A 312 13.55 -18.47 2.81
N ASP A 313 14.52 -17.99 2.05
CA ASP A 313 14.41 -17.80 0.59
C ASP A 313 13.38 -16.75 0.12
N ALA A 314 12.84 -15.93 1.01
CA ALA A 314 11.91 -14.84 0.65
C ALA A 314 12.51 -13.91 -0.42
N GLU A 315 13.84 -13.71 -0.41
CA GLU A 315 14.53 -12.92 -1.43
C GLU A 315 14.38 -13.49 -2.84
N ASN A 316 14.28 -14.82 -2.98
CA ASN A 316 14.08 -15.48 -4.28
C ASN A 316 12.66 -15.20 -4.82
N VAL A 317 11.64 -15.28 -3.95
CA VAL A 317 10.25 -14.97 -4.32
C VAL A 317 10.13 -13.50 -4.73
N ILE A 318 10.71 -12.60 -3.93
CA ILE A 318 10.68 -11.16 -4.20
C ILE A 318 11.41 -10.84 -5.51
N TRP A 319 12.58 -11.42 -5.74
CA TRP A 319 13.33 -11.25 -6.99
C TRP A 319 12.55 -11.78 -8.20
N GLY A 320 11.83 -12.89 -8.04
CA GLY A 320 10.95 -13.44 -9.08
C GLY A 320 9.90 -12.44 -9.57
N TYR A 321 9.37 -11.55 -8.71
CA TYR A 321 8.46 -10.47 -9.15
C TYR A 321 9.18 -9.44 -10.03
N TYR A 322 10.45 -9.14 -9.75
CA TYR A 322 11.25 -8.22 -10.60
C TYR A 322 11.52 -8.83 -11.98
N GLU A 323 11.91 -10.10 -12.04
CA GLU A 323 12.16 -10.81 -13.29
C GLU A 323 10.90 -10.91 -14.13
N GLN A 324 9.78 -11.34 -13.55
CA GLN A 324 8.50 -11.43 -14.25
C GLN A 324 8.04 -10.07 -14.80
N LEU A 325 8.24 -8.99 -14.05
CA LEU A 325 7.89 -7.65 -14.51
C LEU A 325 8.81 -7.19 -15.64
N GLU A 326 10.12 -7.47 -15.57
CA GLU A 326 11.05 -7.17 -16.66
C GLU A 326 10.70 -7.93 -17.95
N ASP A 327 10.44 -9.22 -17.82
CA ASP A 327 10.14 -10.06 -18.97
C ASP A 327 8.83 -9.63 -19.64
N LYS A 328 7.80 -9.36 -18.82
CA LYS A 328 6.50 -8.89 -19.34
C LYS A 328 6.56 -7.52 -20.02
N LEU A 329 7.47 -6.66 -19.62
CA LEU A 329 7.67 -5.34 -20.25
C LEU A 329 8.61 -5.37 -21.48
N LYS A 330 9.35 -6.48 -21.68
CA LYS A 330 10.17 -6.70 -22.88
C LYS A 330 9.38 -7.29 -24.04
N GLU A 331 8.35 -8.09 -23.77
CA GLU A 331 7.38 -8.60 -24.74
C GLU A 331 6.67 -7.47 -25.49
#